data_94b2f0c801ecaf0ae9f512b055bea921
#
_entry.id   94b2f0c801ecaf0ae9f512b055bea921
#
_cell.length_a   1.000
_cell.length_b   1.000
_cell.length_c   1.000
_cell.angle_alpha   90.00
_cell.angle_beta   90.00
_cell.angle_gamma   90.00
#
_symmetry.space_group_name_H-M   'P 1'
#
loop_
_entity.id
_entity.type
_entity.pdbx_description
1 polymer ?
#
loop_
_entity_poly.entity_id
_entity_poly.type
_entity_poly.pdbx_seq_one_letter_code
_entity_poly.pdbx_strand_id
1 'polypeptide(L)' 'MAGIERVREIRRLRTRRKKTAHLLNRAKKGTMDKAEVVRKLRKLTPGADAIIAREGLA' A
#
# COMPACT_ATOMS: atom_id res chain seq x y z
N MET A 1 26.25 -8.80 -7.99
CA MET A 1 26.35 -8.96 -6.54
C MET A 1 24.99 -9.10 -5.91
N ALA A 2 24.75 -10.19 -5.21
CA ALA A 2 23.45 -10.48 -4.58
C ALA A 2 23.03 -9.44 -3.53
N GLY A 3 24.00 -8.79 -2.86
CA GLY A 3 23.71 -7.80 -1.83
C GLY A 3 23.01 -6.54 -2.33
N ILE A 4 23.33 -6.10 -3.54
CA ILE A 4 22.72 -4.88 -4.11
C ILE A 4 21.26 -5.12 -4.47
N GLU A 5 20.94 -6.26 -5.05
CA GLU A 5 19.55 -6.61 -5.40
C GLU A 5 18.68 -6.75 -4.15
N ARG A 6 19.21 -7.36 -3.10
CA ARG A 6 18.49 -7.52 -1.83
C ARG A 6 18.19 -6.18 -1.18
N VAL A 7 19.16 -5.26 -1.21
CA VAL A 7 18.96 -3.91 -0.69
C VAL A 7 17.88 -3.17 -1.46
N ARG A 8 17.86 -3.30 -2.80
CA ARG A 8 16.81 -2.70 -3.64
C ARG A 8 15.43 -3.27 -3.32
N GLU A 9 15.33 -4.58 -3.15
CA GLU A 9 14.07 -5.23 -2.78
C GLU A 9 13.56 -4.75 -1.42
N ILE A 10 14.43 -4.66 -0.43
CA ILE A 10 14.09 -4.16 0.90
C ILE A 10 13.61 -2.71 0.83
N ARG A 11 14.27 -1.87 0.04
CA ARG A 11 13.84 -0.48 -0.15
C ARG A 11 12.48 -0.39 -0.81
N ARG A 12 12.22 -1.21 -1.83
CA ARG A 12 10.91 -1.27 -2.50
C ARG A 12 9.81 -1.70 -1.54
N LEU A 13 10.07 -2.72 -0.72
CA LEU A 13 9.12 -3.19 0.28
C LEU A 13 8.82 -2.12 1.33
N ARG A 14 9.84 -1.43 1.82
CA ARG A 14 9.67 -0.35 2.78
C ARG A 14 8.86 0.80 2.20
N THR A 15 9.15 1.18 0.96
CA THR A 15 8.42 2.23 0.26
C THR A 15 6.96 1.86 0.08
N ARG A 16 6.67 0.61 -0.34
CA ARG A 16 5.30 0.11 -0.46
C ARG A 16 4.55 0.17 0.86
N ARG A 17 5.16 -0.29 1.95
CA ARG A 17 4.56 -0.26 3.28
C ARG A 17 4.23 1.16 3.72
N LYS A 18 5.14 2.09 3.50
CA LYS A 18 4.91 3.50 3.83
C LYS A 18 3.77 4.09 3.03
N LYS A 19 3.74 3.85 1.72
CA LYS A 19 2.68 4.34 0.85
C LYS A 19 1.33 3.72 1.20
N THR A 20 1.30 2.43 1.48
CA THR A 20 0.09 1.73 1.91
C THR A 20 -0.45 2.32 3.22
N ALA A 21 0.41 2.47 4.22
CA ALA A 21 0.02 3.05 5.49
C ALA A 21 -0.50 4.48 5.32
N HIS A 22 0.14 5.26 4.46
CA HIS A 22 -0.27 6.63 4.17
C HIS A 22 -1.65 6.70 3.53
N LEU A 23 -1.92 5.83 2.56
CA LEU A 23 -3.23 5.75 1.90
C LEU A 23 -4.32 5.33 2.89
N LEU A 24 -4.05 4.32 3.71
CA LEU A 24 -4.99 3.86 4.73
C LEU A 24 -5.29 4.96 5.75
N ASN A 25 -4.28 5.71 6.14
CA ASN A 25 -4.41 6.82 7.06
C ASN A 25 -5.29 7.93 6.49
N ARG A 26 -5.12 8.25 5.21
CA ARG A 26 -5.96 9.23 4.51
C ARG A 26 -7.41 8.78 4.43
N ALA A 27 -7.64 7.49 4.19
CA ALA A 27 -8.99 6.93 4.18
C ALA A 27 -9.65 7.06 5.55
N LYS A 28 -8.93 6.79 6.61
CA LYS A 28 -9.42 6.91 7.98
C LYS A 28 -9.75 8.35 8.36
N LYS A 29 -8.94 9.30 7.90
CA LYS A 29 -9.15 10.73 8.15
C LYS A 29 -10.24 11.33 7.28
N GLY A 30 -10.70 10.61 6.26
CA GLY A 30 -11.71 11.10 5.34
C GLY A 30 -11.21 12.10 4.32
N THR A 31 -9.89 12.28 4.18
CA THR A 31 -9.30 13.20 3.21
C THR A 31 -9.27 12.65 1.80
N MET A 32 -9.48 11.35 1.64
CA MET A 32 -9.51 10.67 0.36
C MET A 32 -10.65 9.68 0.32
N ASP A 33 -11.33 9.59 -0.82
CA ASP A 33 -12.42 8.64 -1.02
C ASP A 33 -11.92 7.20 -0.93
N LYS A 34 -12.74 6.35 -0.31
CA LYS A 34 -12.41 4.92 -0.18
C LYS A 34 -12.19 4.26 -1.54
N ALA A 35 -13.00 4.62 -2.53
CA ALA A 35 -12.86 4.09 -3.88
C ALA A 35 -11.52 4.45 -4.51
N GLU A 36 -11.06 5.68 -4.30
CA GLU A 36 -9.75 6.11 -4.78
C GLU A 36 -8.61 5.38 -4.07
N VAL A 37 -8.73 5.21 -2.77
CA VAL A 37 -7.74 4.47 -1.97
C VAL A 37 -7.64 3.03 -2.45
N VAL A 38 -8.77 2.37 -2.68
CA VAL A 38 -8.82 1.01 -3.22
C VAL A 38 -8.12 0.92 -4.57
N ARG A 39 -8.40 1.86 -5.46
CA ARG A 39 -7.78 1.90 -6.79
C ARG A 39 -6.26 2.04 -6.69
N LYS A 40 -5.79 2.96 -5.86
CA LYS A 40 -4.36 3.19 -5.66
C LYS A 40 -3.67 2.01 -5.00
N LEU A 41 -4.31 1.37 -4.03
CA LEU A 41 -3.77 0.17 -3.39
C LEU A 41 -3.60 -0.97 -4.38
N ARG A 42 -4.57 -1.19 -5.27
CA ARG A 42 -4.49 -2.23 -6.28
C ARG A 42 -3.32 -2.03 -7.25
N LYS A 43 -3.01 -0.78 -7.57
CA LYS A 43 -1.85 -0.45 -8.40
C LYS A 43 -0.54 -0.59 -7.64
N LEU A 44 -0.56 -0.31 -6.35
CA LEU A 44 0.64 -0.27 -5.52
C LEU A 44 1.12 -1.65 -5.12
N THR A 45 0.20 -2.54 -4.76
CA THR A 45 0.56 -3.86 -4.23
C THR A 45 -0.38 -4.96 -4.75
N PRO A 46 0.17 -6.13 -5.13
CA PRO A 46 -0.67 -7.26 -5.55
C PRO A 46 -1.51 -7.85 -4.41
N GLY A 47 -1.14 -7.61 -3.15
CA GLY A 47 -1.89 -8.06 -1.99
C GLY A 47 -2.97 -7.08 -1.51
N ALA A 48 -3.37 -6.13 -2.36
CA ALA A 48 -4.32 -5.09 -1.98
C ALA A 48 -5.68 -5.63 -1.55
N ASP A 49 -6.17 -6.70 -2.18
CA ASP A 49 -7.47 -7.27 -1.86
C ASP A 49 -7.55 -7.72 -0.39
N ALA A 50 -6.49 -8.32 0.13
CA ALA A 50 -6.42 -8.74 1.53
C ALA A 50 -6.44 -7.51 2.46
N ILE A 51 -5.74 -6.47 2.10
CA ILE A 51 -5.69 -5.22 2.86
C ILE A 51 -7.06 -4.54 2.85
N ILE A 52 -7.69 -4.47 1.69
CA ILE A 52 -9.01 -3.86 1.51
C ILE A 52 -10.05 -4.58 2.36
N ALA A 53 -10.04 -5.90 2.35
CA ALA A 53 -10.96 -6.70 3.15
C ALA A 53 -10.72 -6.50 4.65
N ARG A 54 -9.46 -6.49 5.07
CA ARG A 54 -9.09 -6.32 6.48
C ARG A 54 -9.47 -4.94 7.02
N GLU A 55 -9.29 -3.91 6.21
CA GLU A 55 -9.59 -2.53 6.61
C GLU A 55 -11.04 -2.10 6.34
N GLY A 56 -11.84 -2.96 5.74
CA GLY A 56 -13.23 -2.67 5.45
C GLY A 56 -13.44 -1.58 4.42
N LEU A 57 -12.55 -1.48 3.42
CA LEU A 57 -12.62 -0.44 2.39
C LEU A 57 -13.54 -0.81 1.22
N ALA A 58 -13.93 -2.08 1.13
CA ALA A 58 -14.78 -2.53 0.04
C ALA A 58 -16.07 -3.10 0.56
#